data_cd7a04c88481ea814cd67833c79c5773
#
_entry.id   cd7a04c88481ea814cd67833c79c5773
#
_cell.length_a   1.000
_cell.length_b   1.000
_cell.length_c   1.000
_cell.angle_alpha   90.00
_cell.angle_beta   90.00
_cell.angle_gamma   90.00
#
_symmetry.space_group_name_H-M   'P 1'
#
loop_
_entity.id
_entity.type
_entity.pdbx_description
1 polymer ?
#
loop_
_entity_poly.entity_id
_entity_poly.type
_entity_poly.pdbx_seq_one_letter_code
_entity_poly.pdbx_strand_id
1 'polypeptide(L)'
;MKTKIVLFFSLTLGSLLGLKANNLTITNTSVAGTNITFKISWDNSWYSNVAPSNWDAAWIFVKYQDCNTKLWNHASLSTLIGDHTSAAPLSVETVSDGKGVFLRRSAFGSGNINSVNVTLKMNIPAGTYNYKVFGLEMVAVPQSTYNLGGPGTETTKYNNITIDATSQSSGLSAATLGGSSVAVPNTFPM
;
A
#
# COMPACT_ATOMS: atom_id res chain seq x y z
N MET A 1 37.37 -15.10 30.74
CA MET A 1 37.14 -13.93 29.85
C MET A 1 36.87 -14.28 28.37
N LYS A 2 37.29 -15.43 27.88
CA LYS A 2 37.13 -15.80 26.44
C LYS A 2 35.67 -16.14 26.02
N THR A 3 34.84 -16.68 26.91
CA THR A 3 33.49 -17.15 26.59
C THR A 3 32.47 -16.00 26.42
N LYS A 4 32.67 -14.86 27.09
CA LYS A 4 31.78 -13.69 26.99
C LYS A 4 31.92 -12.93 25.65
N ILE A 5 33.12 -12.98 25.05
CA ILE A 5 33.38 -12.32 23.77
C ILE A 5 32.70 -13.06 22.61
N VAL A 6 32.69 -14.41 22.67
CA VAL A 6 32.04 -15.24 21.65
C VAL A 6 30.53 -15.05 21.66
N LEU A 7 29.90 -14.91 22.82
CA LEU A 7 28.47 -14.68 22.94
C LEU A 7 28.05 -13.31 22.40
N PHE A 8 28.88 -12.29 22.61
CA PHE A 8 28.62 -10.94 22.09
C PHE A 8 28.76 -10.86 20.57
N PHE A 9 29.71 -11.61 20.00
CA PHE A 9 29.91 -11.68 18.54
C PHE A 9 28.78 -12.47 17.85
N SER A 10 28.24 -13.51 18.49
CA SER A 10 27.10 -14.28 17.99
C SER A 10 25.80 -13.46 18.00
N LEU A 11 25.59 -12.59 18.98
CA LEU A 11 24.41 -11.74 19.08
C LEU A 11 24.44 -10.59 18.05
N THR A 12 25.62 -10.04 17.74
CA THR A 12 25.75 -8.99 16.71
C THR A 12 25.67 -9.53 15.29
N LEU A 13 26.03 -10.79 15.05
CA LEU A 13 25.90 -11.42 13.74
C LEU A 13 24.45 -11.77 13.40
N GLY A 14 23.62 -12.08 14.41
CA GLY A 14 22.18 -12.31 14.24
C GLY A 14 21.39 -11.06 13.86
N SER A 15 21.87 -9.86 14.17
CA SER A 15 21.22 -8.59 13.84
C SER A 15 21.50 -8.11 12.40
N LEU A 16 22.37 -8.79 11.66
CA LEU A 16 22.68 -8.50 10.25
C LEU A 16 21.74 -9.22 9.26
N LEU A 17 20.83 -10.06 9.75
CA LEU A 17 19.72 -10.56 8.95
C LEU A 17 18.75 -9.40 8.76
N GLY A 18 19.00 -8.56 7.75
CA GLY A 18 18.15 -7.44 7.41
C GLY A 18 16.71 -7.91 7.26
N LEU A 19 15.83 -7.38 8.08
CA LEU A 19 14.39 -7.50 7.88
C LEU A 19 14.10 -6.90 6.50
N LYS A 20 13.85 -7.75 5.53
CA LYS A 20 13.45 -7.30 4.20
C LYS A 20 11.98 -6.93 4.29
N ALA A 21 11.69 -5.66 4.02
CA ALA A 21 10.35 -5.24 3.65
C ALA A 21 9.96 -5.94 2.34
N ASN A 22 8.73 -5.78 1.89
CA ASN A 22 8.18 -6.49 0.72
C ASN A 22 8.92 -6.23 -0.61
N ASN A 23 9.98 -5.42 -0.64
CA ASN A 23 10.89 -5.20 -1.76
C ASN A 23 10.18 -4.82 -3.08
N LEU A 24 9.20 -3.90 -3.02
CA LEU A 24 8.54 -3.42 -4.22
C LEU A 24 9.56 -2.83 -5.20
N THR A 25 9.64 -3.42 -6.39
CA THR A 25 10.61 -3.03 -7.41
C THR A 25 9.90 -2.84 -8.75
N ILE A 26 10.22 -1.73 -9.44
CA ILE A 26 9.74 -1.43 -10.79
C ILE A 26 10.95 -1.32 -11.70
N THR A 27 10.93 -2.08 -12.81
CA THR A 27 12.04 -2.16 -13.76
C THR A 27 11.56 -2.13 -15.21
N ASN A 28 12.48 -2.00 -16.15
CA ASN A 28 12.23 -2.10 -17.59
C ASN A 28 11.10 -1.20 -18.09
N THR A 29 11.07 0.06 -17.60
CA THR A 29 10.09 1.05 -18.04
C THR A 29 10.36 1.47 -19.49
N SER A 30 9.32 1.40 -20.32
CA SER A 30 9.34 1.87 -21.70
C SER A 30 8.01 2.52 -22.06
N VAL A 31 8.03 3.40 -23.06
CA VAL A 31 6.82 4.11 -23.53
C VAL A 31 6.69 3.96 -25.03
N ALA A 32 5.48 3.60 -25.48
CA ALA A 32 5.09 3.53 -26.87
C ALA A 32 3.76 4.27 -27.07
N GLY A 33 3.80 5.42 -27.73
CA GLY A 33 2.65 6.33 -27.83
C GLY A 33 2.20 6.80 -26.44
N THR A 34 0.97 6.52 -26.07
CA THR A 34 0.42 6.83 -24.74
C THR A 34 0.52 5.68 -23.74
N ASN A 35 1.08 4.54 -24.15
CA ASN A 35 1.20 3.39 -23.27
C ASN A 35 2.57 3.37 -22.59
N ILE A 36 2.57 3.23 -21.27
CA ILE A 36 3.76 2.96 -20.47
C ILE A 36 3.76 1.51 -20.02
N THR A 37 4.86 0.80 -20.30
CA THR A 37 5.04 -0.61 -19.94
C THR A 37 6.21 -0.73 -18.98
N PHE A 38 6.08 -1.56 -17.96
CA PHE A 38 7.11 -1.84 -16.97
C PHE A 38 6.93 -3.24 -16.38
N LYS A 39 7.95 -3.69 -15.65
CA LYS A 39 7.88 -4.90 -14.82
C LYS A 39 7.80 -4.53 -13.37
N ILE A 40 6.98 -5.25 -12.61
CA ILE A 40 6.83 -5.07 -11.17
C ILE A 40 7.04 -6.37 -10.42
N SER A 41 7.65 -6.29 -9.26
CA SER A 41 7.81 -7.42 -8.33
C SER A 41 7.73 -6.92 -6.90
N TRP A 42 7.21 -7.76 -6.00
CA TRP A 42 7.30 -7.56 -4.54
C TRP A 42 7.14 -8.90 -3.82
N ASP A 43 7.64 -8.96 -2.60
CA ASP A 43 7.60 -10.16 -1.78
C ASP A 43 6.33 -10.22 -0.93
N ASN A 44 5.96 -11.42 -0.52
CA ASN A 44 4.91 -11.69 0.48
C ASN A 44 3.51 -11.16 0.13
N SER A 45 3.18 -11.04 -1.16
CA SER A 45 1.84 -10.63 -1.57
C SER A 45 0.77 -11.63 -1.12
N TRP A 46 -0.40 -11.11 -0.76
CA TRP A 46 -1.53 -11.97 -0.39
C TRP A 46 -2.87 -11.39 -0.87
N TYR A 47 -3.84 -12.29 -1.03
CA TYR A 47 -5.25 -11.99 -1.17
C TYR A 47 -6.02 -13.07 -0.42
N SER A 48 -6.69 -12.70 0.69
CA SER A 48 -7.39 -13.62 1.57
C SER A 48 -8.90 -13.52 1.36
N ASN A 49 -9.56 -14.68 1.28
CA ASN A 49 -11.02 -14.80 1.32
C ASN A 49 -11.54 -15.19 2.72
N VAL A 50 -10.64 -15.40 3.67
CA VAL A 50 -11.01 -15.66 5.08
C VAL A 50 -11.34 -14.33 5.74
N ALA A 51 -12.47 -14.26 6.43
CA ALA A 51 -12.90 -13.05 7.12
C ALA A 51 -11.96 -12.64 8.26
N PRO A 52 -11.60 -11.34 8.38
CA PRO A 52 -11.92 -10.26 7.47
C PRO A 52 -11.12 -10.37 6.18
N SER A 53 -11.82 -10.44 5.03
CA SER A 53 -11.17 -10.53 3.72
C SER A 53 -10.31 -9.29 3.47
N ASN A 54 -9.04 -9.49 3.18
CA ASN A 54 -8.08 -8.42 2.92
C ASN A 54 -7.05 -8.83 1.88
N TRP A 55 -6.34 -7.84 1.35
CA TRP A 55 -5.30 -8.02 0.35
C TRP A 55 -4.26 -6.90 0.41
N ASP A 56 -3.08 -7.19 -0.09
CA ASP A 56 -2.10 -6.18 -0.43
C ASP A 56 -2.27 -5.70 -1.87
N ALA A 57 -1.75 -4.53 -2.15
CA ALA A 57 -1.73 -3.93 -3.47
C ALA A 57 -0.51 -3.02 -3.63
N ALA A 58 -0.12 -2.75 -4.87
CA ALA A 58 0.77 -1.66 -5.20
C ALA A 58 -0.05 -0.51 -5.82
N TRP A 59 -0.03 0.67 -5.21
CA TRP A 59 -0.52 1.89 -5.83
C TRP A 59 0.51 2.40 -6.82
N ILE A 60 0.16 2.44 -8.09
CA ILE A 60 1.05 2.85 -9.18
C ILE A 60 0.59 4.17 -9.75
N PHE A 61 1.52 5.11 -9.86
CA PHE A 61 1.30 6.36 -10.55
C PHE A 61 2.50 6.75 -11.41
N VAL A 62 2.26 7.58 -12.40
CA VAL A 62 3.25 7.97 -13.38
C VAL A 62 3.47 9.48 -13.32
N LYS A 63 4.73 9.89 -13.41
CA LYS A 63 5.11 11.27 -13.65
C LYS A 63 5.84 11.38 -14.98
N TYR A 64 5.61 12.50 -15.67
CA TYR A 64 6.34 12.85 -16.88
C TYR A 64 7.00 14.22 -16.74
N GLN A 65 8.19 14.36 -17.30
CA GLN A 65 8.95 15.59 -17.32
C GLN A 65 9.01 16.11 -18.76
N ASP A 66 8.53 17.32 -18.97
CA ASP A 66 8.71 18.01 -20.25
C ASP A 66 10.19 18.22 -20.53
N CYS A 67 10.67 17.78 -21.70
CA CYS A 67 12.09 17.85 -22.07
C CYS A 67 12.57 19.29 -22.32
N ASN A 68 11.66 20.24 -22.56
CA ASN A 68 12.00 21.65 -22.78
C ASN A 68 12.03 22.43 -21.46
N THR A 69 10.92 22.38 -20.70
CA THR A 69 10.78 23.15 -19.47
C THR A 69 11.43 22.50 -18.26
N LYS A 70 11.73 21.20 -18.34
CA LYS A 70 12.25 20.37 -17.23
C LYS A 70 11.30 20.24 -16.04
N LEU A 71 10.05 20.65 -16.19
CA LEU A 71 9.05 20.53 -15.12
C LEU A 71 8.44 19.12 -15.11
N TRP A 72 8.28 18.58 -13.90
CA TRP A 72 7.61 17.32 -13.67
C TRP A 72 6.11 17.54 -13.47
N ASN A 73 5.33 16.76 -14.17
CA ASN A 73 3.86 16.72 -14.07
C ASN A 73 3.38 15.33 -13.69
N HIS A 74 2.21 15.25 -13.10
CA HIS A 74 1.52 13.99 -12.84
C HIS A 74 0.79 13.55 -14.13
N ALA A 75 1.02 12.31 -14.56
CA ALA A 75 0.29 11.74 -15.69
C ALA A 75 -1.10 11.27 -15.25
N SER A 76 -2.15 11.74 -15.90
CA SER A 76 -3.46 11.12 -15.78
C SER A 76 -3.44 9.77 -16.47
N LEU A 77 -3.97 8.74 -15.83
CA LEU A 77 -4.17 7.42 -16.43
C LEU A 77 -5.62 7.28 -16.91
N SER A 78 -5.86 6.41 -17.88
CA SER A 78 -7.23 6.09 -18.28
C SER A 78 -8.02 5.51 -17.10
N THR A 79 -9.28 5.89 -16.97
CA THR A 79 -10.20 5.32 -15.98
C THR A 79 -10.90 4.07 -16.49
N LEU A 80 -10.71 3.71 -17.76
CA LEU A 80 -11.27 2.52 -18.39
C LEU A 80 -10.34 1.32 -18.15
N ILE A 81 -10.81 0.34 -17.43
CA ILE A 81 -10.02 -0.85 -17.08
C ILE A 81 -9.48 -1.59 -18.31
N GLY A 82 -10.23 -1.63 -19.41
CA GLY A 82 -9.82 -2.27 -20.66
C GLY A 82 -8.65 -1.59 -21.39
N ASP A 83 -8.27 -0.39 -20.97
CA ASP A 83 -7.11 0.34 -21.51
C ASP A 83 -5.79 -0.10 -20.86
N HIS A 84 -5.86 -0.91 -19.81
CA HIS A 84 -4.71 -1.38 -19.06
C HIS A 84 -4.58 -2.89 -19.14
N THR A 85 -3.36 -3.39 -19.03
CA THR A 85 -3.11 -4.83 -18.96
C THR A 85 -2.08 -5.16 -17.89
N SER A 86 -2.26 -6.31 -17.27
CA SER A 86 -1.25 -6.94 -16.42
C SER A 86 -1.22 -8.45 -16.70
N ALA A 87 -0.04 -9.04 -16.60
CA ALA A 87 0.04 -10.50 -16.63
C ALA A 87 -0.37 -11.10 -15.28
N ALA A 88 -0.79 -12.37 -15.29
CA ALA A 88 -1.04 -13.12 -14.06
C ALA A 88 0.20 -13.13 -13.17
N PRO A 89 0.04 -13.10 -11.84
CA PRO A 89 -1.18 -13.20 -11.06
C PRO A 89 -1.84 -11.86 -10.72
N LEU A 90 -1.49 -10.77 -11.40
CA LEU A 90 -2.00 -9.43 -11.10
C LEU A 90 -3.23 -9.05 -11.92
N SER A 91 -4.02 -8.15 -11.37
CA SER A 91 -5.06 -7.38 -12.05
C SER A 91 -4.86 -5.90 -11.81
N VAL A 92 -5.33 -5.08 -12.75
CA VAL A 92 -5.35 -3.62 -12.64
C VAL A 92 -6.72 -3.21 -12.10
N GLU A 93 -6.74 -2.28 -11.16
CA GLU A 93 -7.95 -1.63 -10.66
C GLU A 93 -7.80 -0.13 -10.83
N THR A 94 -8.71 0.49 -11.59
CA THR A 94 -8.68 1.92 -11.91
C THR A 94 -9.40 2.72 -10.83
N VAL A 95 -9.01 3.98 -10.66
CA VAL A 95 -9.69 4.95 -9.79
C VAL A 95 -10.31 6.07 -10.63
N SER A 96 -11.40 6.64 -10.14
CA SER A 96 -12.23 7.61 -10.87
C SER A 96 -11.50 8.92 -11.21
N ASP A 97 -10.49 9.31 -10.42
CA ASP A 97 -9.73 10.54 -10.64
C ASP A 97 -8.55 10.38 -11.63
N GLY A 98 -8.27 9.13 -12.05
CA GLY A 98 -7.19 8.80 -13.00
C GLY A 98 -5.78 9.12 -12.47
N LYS A 99 -5.58 9.32 -11.17
CA LYS A 99 -4.27 9.68 -10.59
C LYS A 99 -3.32 8.50 -10.47
N GLY A 100 -3.84 7.30 -10.56
CA GLY A 100 -3.07 6.07 -10.50
C GLY A 100 -3.95 4.86 -10.71
N VAL A 101 -3.38 3.70 -10.47
CA VAL A 101 -4.10 2.42 -10.45
C VAL A 101 -3.61 1.56 -9.30
N PHE A 102 -4.43 0.66 -8.81
CA PHE A 102 -3.98 -0.41 -7.93
C PHE A 102 -3.63 -1.65 -8.75
N LEU A 103 -2.53 -2.27 -8.41
CA LEU A 103 -2.15 -3.60 -8.85
C LEU A 103 -2.27 -4.55 -7.67
N ARG A 104 -3.11 -5.55 -7.77
CA ARG A 104 -3.31 -6.56 -6.72
C ARG A 104 -3.47 -7.95 -7.33
N ARG A 105 -3.43 -8.99 -6.49
CA ARG A 105 -3.71 -10.35 -6.97
C ARG A 105 -5.11 -10.43 -7.57
N SER A 106 -5.21 -11.07 -8.72
CA SER A 106 -6.47 -11.34 -9.41
C SER A 106 -7.27 -12.49 -8.78
N ALA A 107 -6.62 -13.31 -7.96
CA ALA A 107 -7.21 -14.46 -7.28
C ALA A 107 -6.64 -14.63 -5.88
N PHE A 108 -7.37 -15.32 -5.01
CA PHE A 108 -6.94 -15.68 -3.66
C PHE A 108 -5.61 -16.44 -3.69
N GLY A 109 -4.77 -16.17 -2.71
CA GLY A 109 -3.47 -16.80 -2.60
C GLY A 109 -2.42 -15.91 -1.94
N SER A 110 -1.23 -16.44 -1.79
CA SER A 110 -0.08 -15.74 -1.20
C SER A 110 1.21 -16.13 -1.91
N GLY A 111 2.27 -15.36 -1.66
CA GLY A 111 3.60 -15.58 -2.18
C GLY A 111 4.12 -14.38 -2.98
N ASN A 112 5.34 -14.49 -3.51
CA ASN A 112 5.97 -13.38 -4.20
C ASN A 112 5.31 -13.09 -5.56
N ILE A 113 5.28 -11.82 -5.93
CA ILE A 113 5.01 -11.35 -7.28
C ILE A 113 6.36 -11.21 -7.99
N ASN A 114 6.57 -12.06 -9.01
CA ASN A 114 7.86 -12.18 -9.67
C ASN A 114 7.83 -11.56 -11.08
N SER A 115 8.36 -10.33 -11.20
CA SER A 115 8.64 -9.68 -12.51
C SER A 115 7.46 -9.70 -13.49
N VAL A 116 6.30 -9.24 -13.04
CA VAL A 116 5.05 -9.21 -13.84
C VAL A 116 5.05 -8.01 -14.78
N ASN A 117 4.72 -8.24 -16.05
CA ASN A 117 4.54 -7.18 -17.05
C ASN A 117 3.21 -6.44 -16.82
N VAL A 118 3.28 -5.11 -16.85
CA VAL A 118 2.14 -4.20 -16.73
C VAL A 118 2.22 -3.16 -17.84
N THR A 119 1.10 -2.87 -18.48
CA THR A 119 0.95 -1.77 -19.44
C THR A 119 -0.19 -0.88 -19.01
N LEU A 120 0.08 0.41 -18.86
CA LEU A 120 -0.90 1.42 -18.48
C LEU A 120 -1.02 2.47 -19.59
N LYS A 121 -2.26 2.88 -19.89
CA LYS A 121 -2.53 3.97 -20.83
C LYS A 121 -2.59 5.30 -20.10
N MET A 122 -1.79 6.24 -20.55
CA MET A 122 -1.74 7.61 -20.06
C MET A 122 -2.61 8.53 -20.92
N ASN A 123 -3.27 9.48 -20.28
CA ASN A 123 -3.97 10.59 -20.90
C ASN A 123 -3.14 11.87 -20.67
N ILE A 124 -2.12 12.06 -21.49
CA ILE A 124 -1.20 13.20 -21.43
C ILE A 124 -1.17 13.95 -22.77
N PRO A 125 -0.85 15.24 -22.79
CA PRO A 125 -0.65 15.98 -24.03
C PRO A 125 0.41 15.34 -24.93
N ALA A 126 0.35 15.60 -26.24
CA ALA A 126 1.42 15.21 -27.14
C ALA A 126 2.70 16.00 -26.83
N GLY A 127 3.84 15.33 -26.85
CA GLY A 127 5.12 15.98 -26.54
C GLY A 127 6.25 14.96 -26.40
N THR A 128 7.44 15.48 -26.09
CA THR A 128 8.62 14.66 -25.78
C THR A 128 8.89 14.74 -24.28
N TYR A 129 8.86 13.60 -23.61
CA TYR A 129 8.89 13.52 -22.16
C TYR A 129 9.85 12.45 -21.66
N ASN A 130 10.43 12.71 -20.49
CA ASN A 130 11.01 11.66 -19.65
C ASN A 130 9.93 11.15 -18.70
N TYR A 131 9.94 9.85 -18.39
CA TYR A 131 8.91 9.23 -17.56
C TYR A 131 9.50 8.58 -16.31
N LYS A 132 8.74 8.61 -15.23
CA LYS A 132 9.01 7.81 -14.02
C LYS A 132 7.72 7.15 -13.55
N VAL A 133 7.82 5.85 -13.27
CA VAL A 133 6.77 5.07 -12.61
C VAL A 133 7.12 4.96 -11.14
N PHE A 134 6.14 5.20 -10.28
CA PHE A 134 6.26 5.10 -8.84
C PHE A 134 5.28 4.05 -8.33
N GLY A 135 5.69 3.32 -7.32
CA GLY A 135 4.86 2.34 -6.63
C GLY A 135 4.91 2.53 -5.12
N LEU A 136 3.76 2.45 -4.48
CA LEU A 136 3.61 2.45 -3.02
C LEU A 136 2.90 1.17 -2.62
N GLU A 137 3.45 0.46 -1.64
CA GLU A 137 2.78 -0.69 -1.05
C GLU A 137 1.59 -0.25 -0.21
N MET A 138 0.46 -0.90 -0.41
CA MET A 138 -0.82 -0.62 0.22
C MET A 138 -1.44 -1.90 0.75
N VAL A 139 -2.23 -1.79 1.78
CA VAL A 139 -3.02 -2.90 2.33
C VAL A 139 -4.47 -2.47 2.43
N ALA A 140 -5.37 -3.28 1.89
CA ALA A 140 -6.80 -3.08 2.09
C ALA A 140 -7.16 -3.51 3.51
N VAL A 141 -7.55 -2.54 4.34
CA VAL A 141 -8.07 -2.79 5.69
C VAL A 141 -9.59 -2.67 5.62
N PRO A 142 -10.33 -3.80 5.70
CA PRO A 142 -11.78 -3.73 5.64
C PRO A 142 -12.33 -2.99 6.86
N GLN A 143 -13.33 -2.17 6.62
CA GLN A 143 -14.05 -1.52 7.70
C GLN A 143 -14.70 -2.58 8.59
N SER A 144 -14.39 -2.57 9.88
CA SER A 144 -14.98 -3.47 10.86
C SER A 144 -15.01 -2.81 12.22
N THR A 145 -15.85 -3.34 13.10
CA THR A 145 -15.82 -2.99 14.51
C THR A 145 -14.50 -3.48 15.12
N TYR A 146 -13.84 -2.64 15.88
CA TYR A 146 -12.66 -3.01 16.65
C TYR A 146 -12.69 -2.43 18.05
N ASN A 147 -11.96 -3.04 18.96
CA ASN A 147 -11.87 -2.61 20.35
C ASN A 147 -10.54 -1.92 20.62
N LEU A 148 -10.60 -0.75 21.24
CA LEU A 148 -9.43 -0.14 21.86
C LEU A 148 -9.34 -0.63 23.30
N GLY A 149 -8.21 -1.20 23.67
CA GLY A 149 -7.94 -1.77 24.99
C GLY A 149 -7.68 -3.27 24.94
N GLY A 150 -7.14 -3.81 26.02
CA GLY A 150 -6.82 -5.24 26.11
C GLY A 150 -7.93 -6.05 26.81
N PRO A 151 -8.09 -7.32 26.46
CA PRO A 151 -9.12 -8.19 27.06
C PRO A 151 -8.79 -8.67 28.49
N GLY A 152 -7.83 -8.14 29.16
CA GLY A 152 -7.37 -8.65 30.41
C GLY A 152 -8.02 -7.99 31.65
N THR A 153 -7.76 -8.51 32.84
CA THR A 153 -8.32 -8.14 34.16
C THR A 153 -7.45 -7.19 34.98
N GLU A 154 -6.41 -6.55 34.39
CA GLU A 154 -5.50 -5.68 35.13
C GLU A 154 -6.15 -4.31 35.47
N THR A 155 -5.96 -3.84 36.69
CA THR A 155 -6.63 -2.66 37.25
C THR A 155 -6.17 -1.30 36.69
N THR A 156 -5.14 -1.29 35.84
CA THR A 156 -4.57 -0.08 35.22
C THR A 156 -4.96 0.10 33.75
N LYS A 157 -6.02 -0.52 33.31
CA LYS A 157 -6.40 -0.56 31.89
C LYS A 157 -7.23 0.59 31.46
N TYR A 158 -6.99 0.96 30.18
CA TYR A 158 -8.00 1.66 29.39
C TYR A 158 -9.25 0.77 29.28
N ASN A 159 -10.41 1.34 29.58
CA ASN A 159 -11.68 0.65 29.36
C ASN A 159 -11.78 0.18 27.91
N ASN A 160 -12.31 -1.02 27.71
CA ASN A 160 -12.59 -1.51 26.35
C ASN A 160 -13.59 -0.58 25.67
N ILE A 161 -13.13 0.11 24.62
CA ILE A 161 -13.97 0.97 23.79
C ILE A 161 -14.13 0.28 22.46
N THR A 162 -15.37 -0.01 22.08
CA THR A 162 -15.70 -0.54 20.77
C THR A 162 -15.84 0.63 19.81
N ILE A 163 -15.10 0.61 18.70
CA ILE A 163 -15.22 1.55 17.60
C ILE A 163 -15.92 0.82 16.45
N ASP A 164 -17.06 1.32 16.05
CA ASP A 164 -17.87 0.78 14.95
C ASP A 164 -18.21 1.89 13.94
N ALA A 165 -18.84 1.52 12.83
CA ALA A 165 -19.20 2.45 11.76
C ALA A 165 -20.18 3.54 12.21
N THR A 166 -20.95 3.31 13.28
CA THR A 166 -21.93 4.28 13.80
C THR A 166 -21.30 5.29 14.74
N SER A 167 -20.23 4.90 15.44
CA SER A 167 -19.48 5.80 16.32
C SER A 167 -18.70 6.87 15.55
N GLN A 168 -18.40 6.65 14.27
CA GLN A 168 -17.72 7.64 13.43
C GLN A 168 -18.62 8.82 13.02
N SER A 169 -19.93 8.62 12.93
CA SER A 169 -20.87 9.67 12.54
C SER A 169 -21.21 10.64 13.66
N SER A 170 -20.99 10.27 14.91
CA SER A 170 -21.35 11.08 16.08
C SER A 170 -20.15 11.69 16.81
N GLY A 171 -18.92 11.50 16.31
CA GLY A 171 -17.71 11.72 17.09
C GLY A 171 -17.76 10.83 18.32
N LEU A 172 -16.65 10.24 18.75
CA LEU A 172 -16.63 9.55 20.03
C LEU A 172 -17.16 10.53 21.08
N SER A 173 -18.42 10.35 21.49
CA SER A 173 -18.93 11.08 22.63
C SER A 173 -18.04 10.69 23.79
N ALA A 174 -17.23 11.63 24.22
CA ALA A 174 -16.33 11.59 25.35
C ALA A 174 -16.31 10.26 26.11
N ALA A 175 -15.73 9.21 25.52
CA ALA A 175 -15.36 8.03 26.27
C ALA A 175 -14.28 8.49 27.23
N THR A 176 -14.59 8.48 28.50
CA THR A 176 -13.74 9.01 29.57
C THR A 176 -12.50 8.13 29.68
N LEU A 177 -11.45 8.50 28.96
CA LEU A 177 -10.11 7.98 29.22
C LEU A 177 -9.59 8.71 30.47
N GLY A 178 -9.74 8.07 31.65
CA GLY A 178 -9.21 8.63 32.90
C GLY A 178 -9.70 10.02 33.27
N GLY A 179 -10.97 10.37 32.98
CA GLY A 179 -11.56 11.65 33.31
C GLY A 179 -11.39 12.77 32.27
N SER A 180 -10.67 12.53 31.18
CA SER A 180 -10.52 13.48 30.08
C SER A 180 -11.23 12.98 28.82
N SER A 181 -12.07 13.83 28.21
CA SER A 181 -12.70 13.53 26.93
C SER A 181 -11.73 13.80 25.79
N VAL A 182 -11.43 12.81 24.97
CA VAL A 182 -10.69 12.99 23.73
C VAL A 182 -11.67 12.94 22.56
N ALA A 183 -11.85 14.07 21.88
CA ALA A 183 -12.58 14.08 20.62
C ALA A 183 -11.69 13.50 19.52
N VAL A 184 -12.13 12.40 18.93
CA VAL A 184 -11.50 11.87 17.72
C VAL A 184 -12.16 12.53 16.52
N PRO A 185 -11.42 13.19 15.61
CA PRO A 185 -12.02 13.87 14.46
C PRO A 185 -12.74 12.87 13.56
N ASN A 186 -13.88 13.28 13.01
CA ASN A 186 -14.76 12.48 12.13
C ASN A 186 -14.12 12.06 10.79
N THR A 187 -12.89 12.47 10.54
CA THR A 187 -12.19 12.20 9.29
C THR A 187 -10.78 11.75 9.61
N PHE A 188 -10.58 10.43 9.60
CA PHE A 188 -9.26 9.92 9.25
C PHE A 188 -9.20 9.90 7.72
N PRO A 189 -8.33 10.65 7.06
CA PRO A 189 -8.05 10.42 5.65
C PRO A 189 -7.42 9.03 5.54
N MET A 190 -8.17 8.11 4.94
CA MET A 190 -7.63 6.85 4.46
C MET A 190 -6.86 7.09 3.17
#